data_814992a7f73b52ba2345e80313045f1a
#
_entry.id   814992a7f73b52ba2345e80313045f1a
#
_cell.length_a   1.000
_cell.length_b   1.000
_cell.length_c   1.000
_cell.angle_alpha   90.00
_cell.angle_beta   90.00
_cell.angle_gamma   90.00
#
_symmetry.space_group_name_H-M   'P 1'
#
loop_
_entity.id
_entity.type
_entity.pdbx_description
1 polymer ?
#
loop_
_entity_poly.entity_id
_entity_poly.type
_entity_poly.pdbx_seq_one_letter_code
_entity_poly.pdbx_strand_id
1 'polypeptide(L)'
;MADVIREKDLWVYSYKPPVESNSSIKMDVGIEDCLHIEFEYSKSKSVHNLYSRTSWLLSFRYHLKDVIVGKIYFLLVRLKIKHMELSIIRRETTGAAPNQYNESETITKFEIMDGAPVRGETIPIRLFLGGFDLTPTFKDVNKKFSTRYYLSLVLVDNDGRRYFKQSEITLVCIPGLHWTKRN
;
A
#
# COMPACT_ATOMS: atom_id res chain seq x y z
N MET A 1 44.23 -0.11 -6.98
CA MET A 1 43.51 1.11 -6.59
C MET A 1 42.47 0.68 -5.56
N ALA A 2 42.46 1.28 -4.39
CA ALA A 2 41.43 0.98 -3.37
C ALA A 2 40.20 1.86 -3.66
N ASP A 3 39.03 1.24 -3.75
CA ASP A 3 37.78 1.94 -3.91
C ASP A 3 37.45 2.71 -2.62
N VAL A 4 37.25 4.01 -2.74
CA VAL A 4 36.85 4.87 -1.62
C VAL A 4 35.33 4.95 -1.59
N ILE A 5 34.71 4.19 -0.69
CA ILE A 5 33.28 4.26 -0.42
C ILE A 5 33.07 5.34 0.64
N ARG A 6 32.21 6.32 0.34
CA ARG A 6 31.72 7.30 1.31
C ARG A 6 30.20 7.23 1.39
N GLU A 7 29.70 6.93 2.56
CA GLU A 7 28.28 6.94 2.86
C GLU A 7 27.90 8.24 3.56
N LYS A 8 26.78 8.82 3.15
CA LYS A 8 26.20 10.00 3.79
C LYS A 8 24.68 9.85 3.86
N ASP A 9 24.14 9.89 5.06
CA ASP A 9 22.71 9.88 5.30
C ASP A 9 22.07 11.18 4.79
N LEU A 10 21.04 11.03 3.96
CA LEU A 10 20.22 12.13 3.46
C LEU A 10 18.80 12.02 4.03
N TRP A 11 18.35 13.08 4.68
CA TRP A 11 16.98 13.20 5.15
C TRP A 11 16.16 14.02 4.15
N VAL A 12 15.19 13.39 3.51
CA VAL A 12 14.32 14.07 2.53
C VAL A 12 12.91 14.16 3.11
N TYR A 13 12.41 15.40 3.20
CA TYR A 13 11.06 15.69 3.65
C TYR A 13 10.20 16.09 2.46
N SER A 14 9.05 15.45 2.28
CA SER A 14 8.08 15.84 1.25
C SER A 14 6.92 16.60 1.89
N TYR A 15 6.86 17.89 1.65
CA TYR A 15 5.74 18.74 2.00
C TYR A 15 4.79 18.85 0.80
N LYS A 16 3.66 18.18 0.82
CA LYS A 16 2.54 18.47 -0.07
C LYS A 16 1.32 18.79 0.77
N PRO A 17 0.63 19.90 0.46
CA PRO A 17 -0.60 20.22 1.17
C PRO A 17 -1.62 19.09 0.95
N PRO A 18 -2.33 18.72 1.95
CA PRO A 18 -3.29 17.66 1.97
C PRO A 18 -4.55 18.06 1.16
N VAL A 19 -5.15 17.19 0.32
CA VAL A 19 -6.43 17.40 -0.39
C VAL A 19 -7.50 16.54 0.29
N GLU A 20 -8.63 17.13 0.68
CA GLU A 20 -9.74 16.38 1.26
C GLU A 20 -10.51 15.58 0.22
N SER A 21 -10.67 14.30 0.49
CA SER A 21 -11.85 13.57 0.05
C SER A 21 -12.16 12.47 1.08
N ASN A 22 -13.41 12.42 1.53
CA ASN A 22 -13.94 11.30 2.34
C ASN A 22 -14.26 10.07 1.47
N SER A 23 -13.59 9.89 0.34
CA SER A 23 -13.84 8.81 -0.58
C SER A 23 -13.02 7.58 -0.21
N SER A 24 -13.65 6.43 -0.27
CA SER A 24 -12.97 5.14 -0.29
C SER A 24 -12.37 4.87 -1.67
N ILE A 25 -11.30 4.09 -1.71
CA ILE A 25 -10.77 3.56 -2.96
C ILE A 25 -11.41 2.21 -3.21
N LYS A 26 -11.87 2.01 -4.43
CA LYS A 26 -12.38 0.73 -4.91
C LYS A 26 -11.37 0.11 -5.87
N MET A 27 -11.11 -1.15 -5.67
CA MET A 27 -10.26 -1.96 -6.53
C MET A 27 -11.02 -3.20 -6.97
N ASP A 28 -11.32 -3.27 -8.26
CA ASP A 28 -12.06 -4.38 -8.84
C ASP A 28 -11.11 -5.46 -9.36
N VAL A 29 -11.39 -6.70 -9.01
CA VAL A 29 -10.76 -7.89 -9.58
C VAL A 29 -11.84 -8.68 -10.30
N GLY A 30 -11.78 -8.68 -11.62
CA GLY A 30 -12.71 -9.41 -12.48
C GLY A 30 -11.96 -10.46 -13.31
N ILE A 31 -12.56 -11.65 -13.44
CA ILE A 31 -12.14 -12.71 -14.35
C ILE A 31 -13.36 -13.12 -15.12
N GLU A 32 -13.58 -12.48 -16.26
CA GLU A 32 -14.72 -12.70 -17.14
C GLU A 32 -16.01 -13.06 -16.34
N ASP A 33 -16.71 -14.13 -16.70
CA ASP A 33 -17.93 -14.57 -16.01
C ASP A 33 -17.69 -15.48 -14.79
N CYS A 34 -16.42 -15.58 -14.31
CA CYS A 34 -16.05 -16.54 -13.27
C CYS A 34 -15.88 -15.94 -11.89
N LEU A 35 -15.36 -14.70 -11.80
CA LEU A 35 -15.06 -14.04 -10.54
C LEU A 35 -15.24 -12.53 -10.64
N HIS A 36 -15.93 -11.94 -9.68
CA HIS A 36 -15.96 -10.48 -9.50
C HIS A 36 -15.87 -10.15 -8.02
N ILE A 37 -14.81 -9.46 -7.65
CA ILE A 37 -14.50 -9.03 -6.29
C ILE A 37 -14.30 -7.54 -6.30
N GLU A 38 -14.95 -6.84 -5.38
CA GLU A 38 -14.70 -5.42 -5.09
C GLU A 38 -13.95 -5.32 -3.76
N PHE A 39 -12.78 -4.73 -3.76
CA PHE A 39 -12.05 -4.35 -2.56
C PHE A 39 -12.18 -2.85 -2.33
N GLU A 40 -12.98 -2.48 -1.35
CA GLU A 40 -13.12 -1.10 -0.90
C GLU A 40 -12.25 -0.88 0.33
N TYR A 41 -11.40 0.15 0.31
CA TYR A 41 -10.57 0.50 1.46
C TYR A 41 -10.46 2.00 1.65
N SER A 42 -10.30 2.41 2.91
CA SER A 42 -10.21 3.79 3.32
C SER A 42 -9.20 3.96 4.46
N LYS A 43 -8.86 5.18 4.76
CA LYS A 43 -8.13 5.52 5.97
C LYS A 43 -9.02 5.29 7.18
N SER A 44 -8.51 4.60 8.22
CA SER A 44 -9.17 4.60 9.52
C SER A 44 -9.24 6.04 10.04
N LYS A 45 -10.41 6.47 10.53
CA LYS A 45 -10.54 7.72 11.29
C LYS A 45 -9.78 7.54 12.61
N SER A 46 -8.48 7.76 12.58
CA SER A 46 -7.63 7.68 13.76
C SER A 46 -7.92 8.85 14.70
N VAL A 47 -7.89 8.60 16.00
CA VAL A 47 -8.06 9.59 17.08
C VAL A 47 -7.00 10.71 17.03
N HIS A 48 -5.96 10.56 16.22
CA HIS A 48 -4.94 11.57 15.96
C HIS A 48 -5.45 12.86 15.29
N ASN A 49 -6.69 12.89 14.79
CA ASN A 49 -7.30 14.10 14.22
C ASN A 49 -7.65 15.19 15.25
N LEU A 50 -7.49 14.94 16.56
CA LEU A 50 -7.84 15.92 17.61
C LEU A 50 -6.86 17.09 17.75
N TYR A 51 -5.66 17.02 17.18
CA TYR A 51 -4.65 18.08 17.34
C TYR A 51 -4.34 18.89 16.07
N SER A 52 -4.96 18.60 14.96
CA SER A 52 -4.67 19.29 13.70
C SER A 52 -5.87 20.12 13.26
N ARG A 53 -5.80 21.44 13.50
CA ARG A 53 -6.69 22.45 12.89
C ARG A 53 -6.59 22.51 11.36
N THR A 54 -5.78 21.66 10.75
CA THR A 54 -5.52 21.52 9.31
C THR A 54 -5.99 20.15 8.77
N SER A 55 -7.07 19.61 9.34
CA SER A 55 -7.60 18.27 9.09
C SER A 55 -8.20 18.03 7.68
N TRP A 56 -8.21 19.02 6.81
CA TRP A 56 -9.06 19.01 5.59
C TRP A 56 -8.38 18.54 4.30
N LEU A 57 -7.25 17.89 4.37
CA LEU A 57 -6.43 17.71 3.17
C LEU A 57 -5.84 16.31 2.93
N LEU A 58 -6.42 15.19 3.36
CA LEU A 58 -5.82 13.87 3.24
C LEU A 58 -6.63 12.88 2.40
N SER A 59 -6.77 13.17 1.11
CA SER A 59 -7.21 12.16 0.16
C SER A 59 -6.11 11.15 -0.09
N PHE A 60 -6.39 9.86 0.16
CA PHE A 60 -5.58 8.69 -0.20
C PHE A 60 -4.12 8.67 0.29
N ARG A 61 -3.80 9.44 1.33
CA ARG A 61 -2.50 9.45 1.98
C ARG A 61 -2.61 8.84 3.35
N TYR A 62 -1.74 7.89 3.63
CA TYR A 62 -1.65 7.25 4.93
C TYR A 62 -0.40 7.75 5.65
N HIS A 63 -0.53 8.07 6.93
CA HIS A 63 0.64 8.23 7.78
C HIS A 63 1.30 6.86 8.01
N LEU A 64 2.63 6.83 8.20
CA LEU A 64 3.38 5.58 8.41
C LEU A 64 2.88 4.72 9.58
N LYS A 65 2.11 5.30 10.51
CA LYS A 65 1.50 4.61 11.65
C LYS A 65 -0.02 4.45 11.53
N ASP A 66 -0.60 4.80 10.38
CA ASP A 66 -2.05 4.65 10.16
C ASP A 66 -2.48 3.19 10.01
N VAL A 67 -3.78 3.00 9.98
CA VAL A 67 -4.41 1.71 9.72
C VAL A 67 -5.21 1.82 8.42
N ILE A 68 -4.94 0.94 7.47
CA ILE A 68 -5.80 0.76 6.30
C ILE A 68 -6.96 -0.13 6.73
N VAL A 69 -8.18 0.39 6.59
CA VAL A 69 -9.41 -0.36 6.88
C VAL A 69 -10.15 -0.57 5.57
N GLY A 70 -10.62 -1.77 5.33
CA GLY A 70 -11.32 -2.08 4.10
C GLY A 70 -12.26 -3.26 4.24
N LYS A 71 -12.96 -3.53 3.15
CA LYS A 71 -13.84 -4.69 3.00
C LYS A 71 -13.69 -5.26 1.60
N ILE A 72 -13.65 -6.56 1.51
CA ILE A 72 -13.65 -7.28 0.24
C ILE A 72 -15.02 -7.92 0.07
N TYR A 73 -15.67 -7.59 -1.03
CA TYR A 73 -17.01 -8.09 -1.37
C TYR A 73 -16.90 -9.11 -2.51
N PHE A 74 -17.46 -10.30 -2.32
CA PHE A 74 -17.54 -11.33 -3.34
C PHE A 74 -18.86 -11.21 -4.11
N LEU A 75 -18.85 -10.49 -5.24
CA LEU A 75 -20.05 -10.21 -6.03
C LEU A 75 -20.42 -11.38 -6.95
N LEU A 76 -19.42 -12.04 -7.50
CA LEU A 76 -19.56 -13.26 -8.31
C LEU A 76 -18.44 -14.23 -7.96
N VAL A 77 -18.78 -15.48 -7.65
CA VAL A 77 -17.83 -16.55 -7.33
C VAL A 77 -18.25 -17.83 -8.02
N ARG A 78 -17.62 -18.16 -9.12
CA ARG A 78 -17.75 -19.44 -9.83
C ARG A 78 -16.40 -20.18 -9.88
N LEU A 79 -15.33 -19.50 -9.47
CA LEU A 79 -13.99 -20.05 -9.39
C LEU A 79 -13.73 -20.56 -7.97
N LYS A 80 -13.13 -21.73 -7.83
CA LYS A 80 -12.75 -22.29 -6.52
C LYS A 80 -11.45 -21.65 -6.05
N ILE A 81 -11.58 -20.58 -5.26
CA ILE A 81 -10.43 -19.91 -4.64
C ILE A 81 -9.95 -20.78 -3.47
N LYS A 82 -8.64 -20.99 -3.40
CA LYS A 82 -7.98 -21.71 -2.32
C LYS A 82 -7.66 -20.80 -1.16
N HIS A 83 -6.98 -19.67 -1.44
CA HIS A 83 -6.66 -18.66 -0.43
C HIS A 83 -6.49 -17.28 -1.07
N MET A 84 -6.47 -16.28 -0.23
CA MET A 84 -6.30 -14.88 -0.64
C MET A 84 -5.28 -14.19 0.25
N GLU A 85 -4.41 -13.41 -0.38
CA GLU A 85 -3.29 -12.72 0.25
C GLU A 85 -3.38 -11.21 -0.01
N LEU A 86 -3.04 -10.42 1.02
CA LEU A 86 -2.86 -8.97 0.91
C LEU A 86 -1.42 -8.62 1.25
N SER A 87 -0.75 -7.88 0.40
CA SER A 87 0.65 -7.49 0.59
C SER A 87 0.91 -6.02 0.32
N ILE A 88 1.94 -5.48 0.97
CA ILE A 88 2.50 -4.16 0.64
C ILE A 88 3.79 -4.39 -0.13
N ILE A 89 3.87 -3.77 -1.30
CA ILE A 89 5.03 -3.84 -2.18
C ILE A 89 5.66 -2.45 -2.25
N ARG A 90 6.96 -2.36 -1.98
CA ARG A 90 7.79 -1.18 -2.21
C ARG A 90 8.47 -1.32 -3.57
N ARG A 91 8.38 -0.29 -4.40
CA ARG A 91 9.14 -0.17 -5.65
C ARG A 91 10.03 1.03 -5.58
N GLU A 92 11.31 0.80 -5.77
CA GLU A 92 12.35 1.82 -5.81
C GLU A 92 12.92 1.92 -7.21
N THR A 93 13.08 3.15 -7.65
CA THR A 93 13.64 3.46 -8.96
C THR A 93 14.76 4.46 -8.78
N THR A 94 15.95 4.17 -9.27
CA THR A 94 17.12 5.06 -9.21
C THR A 94 17.70 5.28 -10.61
N GLY A 95 18.34 6.44 -10.80
CA GLY A 95 18.93 6.83 -12.07
C GLY A 95 17.92 7.41 -13.07
N ALA A 96 18.42 7.75 -14.25
CA ALA A 96 17.64 8.24 -15.38
C ALA A 96 17.88 7.35 -16.60
N ALA A 97 16.89 7.30 -17.49
CA ALA A 97 17.03 6.57 -18.75
C ALA A 97 18.30 7.03 -19.52
N PRO A 98 19.08 6.13 -20.13
CA PRO A 98 18.84 4.69 -20.25
C PRO A 98 19.30 3.85 -19.05
N ASN A 99 20.01 4.40 -18.06
CA ASN A 99 20.63 3.69 -16.94
C ASN A 99 19.74 3.72 -15.71
N GLN A 100 18.47 3.34 -15.84
CA GLN A 100 17.52 3.28 -14.76
C GLN A 100 17.54 1.89 -14.11
N TYR A 101 17.68 1.86 -12.77
CA TYR A 101 17.57 0.66 -11.96
C TYR A 101 16.24 0.63 -11.23
N ASN A 102 15.55 -0.51 -11.26
CA ASN A 102 14.27 -0.71 -10.60
C ASN A 102 14.36 -1.92 -9.67
N GLU A 103 13.94 -1.74 -8.42
CA GLU A 103 13.86 -2.78 -7.41
C GLU A 103 12.43 -2.88 -6.89
N SER A 104 11.99 -4.10 -6.59
CA SER A 104 10.65 -4.36 -6.03
C SER A 104 10.78 -5.32 -4.86
N GLU A 105 10.33 -4.88 -3.69
CA GLU A 105 10.37 -5.66 -2.44
C GLU A 105 8.97 -5.81 -1.86
N THR A 106 8.65 -7.01 -1.39
CA THR A 106 7.44 -7.26 -0.62
C THR A 106 7.72 -7.03 0.85
N ILE A 107 7.26 -5.91 1.41
CA ILE A 107 7.47 -5.52 2.81
C ILE A 107 6.71 -6.43 3.75
N THR A 108 5.48 -6.80 3.39
CA THR A 108 4.64 -7.66 4.20
C THR A 108 3.64 -8.40 3.33
N LYS A 109 3.22 -9.57 3.83
CA LYS A 109 2.27 -10.45 3.19
C LYS A 109 1.38 -11.08 4.26
N PHE A 110 0.07 -10.93 4.11
CA PHE A 110 -0.93 -11.53 4.98
C PHE A 110 -1.84 -12.44 4.18
N GLU A 111 -2.05 -13.61 4.68
CA GLU A 111 -3.17 -14.44 4.25
C GLU A 111 -4.44 -13.93 4.94
N ILE A 112 -5.39 -13.44 4.15
CA ILE A 112 -6.63 -12.82 4.66
C ILE A 112 -7.82 -13.75 4.57
N MET A 113 -7.69 -14.84 3.84
CA MET A 113 -8.71 -15.88 3.69
C MET A 113 -8.06 -17.20 3.28
N ASP A 114 -8.45 -18.27 3.95
CA ASP A 114 -8.16 -19.66 3.59
C ASP A 114 -9.49 -20.38 3.33
N GLY A 115 -9.60 -21.01 2.17
CA GLY A 115 -10.82 -21.69 1.72
C GLY A 115 -11.61 -20.94 0.64
N ALA A 116 -12.72 -21.52 0.23
CA ALA A 116 -13.55 -21.04 -0.87
C ALA A 116 -14.64 -20.07 -0.36
N PRO A 117 -14.61 -18.79 -0.75
CA PRO A 117 -15.64 -17.85 -0.40
C PRO A 117 -16.95 -18.14 -1.15
N VAL A 118 -18.05 -17.67 -0.60
CA VAL A 118 -19.35 -17.75 -1.26
C VAL A 118 -19.77 -16.38 -1.80
N ARG A 119 -20.66 -16.39 -2.80
CA ARG A 119 -21.24 -15.14 -3.32
C ARG A 119 -21.96 -14.38 -2.22
N GLY A 120 -21.69 -13.08 -2.12
CA GLY A 120 -22.26 -12.18 -1.09
C GLY A 120 -21.45 -12.15 0.21
N GLU A 121 -20.42 -12.97 0.34
CA GLU A 121 -19.52 -12.90 1.48
C GLU A 121 -18.74 -11.59 1.50
N THR A 122 -18.44 -11.13 2.72
CA THR A 122 -17.67 -9.91 2.95
C THR A 122 -16.57 -10.15 3.96
N ILE A 123 -15.33 -9.88 3.58
CA ILE A 123 -14.16 -10.03 4.47
C ILE A 123 -13.70 -8.64 4.91
N PRO A 124 -13.71 -8.35 6.23
CA PRO A 124 -13.16 -7.11 6.75
C PRO A 124 -11.63 -7.15 6.74
N ILE A 125 -11.00 -6.07 6.32
CA ILE A 125 -9.55 -5.89 6.30
C ILE A 125 -9.14 -4.82 7.29
N ARG A 126 -8.08 -5.09 8.04
CA ARG A 126 -7.43 -4.13 8.92
C ARG A 126 -5.92 -4.33 8.89
N LEU A 127 -5.21 -3.40 8.27
CA LEU A 127 -3.77 -3.45 8.06
C LEU A 127 -3.08 -2.30 8.79
N PHE A 128 -2.32 -2.62 9.84
CA PHE A 128 -1.59 -1.67 10.66
C PHE A 128 -0.23 -1.37 10.03
N LEU A 129 -0.02 -0.14 9.55
CA LEU A 129 1.22 0.26 8.88
C LEU A 129 2.38 0.43 9.86
N GLY A 130 2.12 0.83 11.10
CA GLY A 130 3.14 1.16 12.09
C GLY A 130 4.02 -0.01 12.56
N GLY A 131 3.72 -1.23 12.14
CA GLY A 131 4.52 -2.43 12.45
C GLY A 131 5.64 -2.71 11.45
N PHE A 132 5.73 -1.96 10.36
CA PHE A 132 6.65 -2.23 9.25
C PHE A 132 7.67 -1.10 9.09
N ASP A 133 8.83 -1.44 8.53
CA ASP A 133 9.86 -0.47 8.16
C ASP A 133 9.48 0.21 6.84
N LEU A 134 8.61 1.23 6.95
CA LEU A 134 8.10 2.00 5.84
C LEU A 134 8.72 3.39 5.82
N THR A 135 9.02 3.86 4.63
CA THR A 135 9.45 5.24 4.36
C THR A 135 8.32 6.04 3.70
N PRO A 136 8.35 7.36 3.72
CA PRO A 136 7.44 8.16 2.92
C PRO A 136 7.56 7.85 1.42
N THR A 137 6.48 8.05 0.68
CA THR A 137 6.49 7.97 -0.78
C THR A 137 7.24 9.16 -1.37
N PHE A 138 8.22 8.89 -2.22
CA PHE A 138 8.98 9.87 -2.96
C PHE A 138 8.73 9.71 -4.45
N LYS A 139 8.24 10.75 -5.13
CA LYS A 139 7.98 10.73 -6.56
C LYS A 139 8.99 11.63 -7.27
N ASP A 140 9.85 11.00 -8.09
CA ASP A 140 10.80 11.65 -8.99
C ASP A 140 11.63 12.77 -8.34
N VAL A 141 12.24 12.47 -7.19
CA VAL A 141 13.06 13.43 -6.45
C VAL A 141 14.27 13.82 -7.30
N ASN A 142 14.32 15.09 -7.70
CA ASN A 142 15.34 15.65 -8.60
C ASN A 142 15.56 14.82 -9.88
N LYS A 143 14.55 14.08 -10.35
CA LYS A 143 14.62 13.11 -11.47
C LYS A 143 15.68 12.03 -11.29
N LYS A 144 16.04 11.71 -10.03
CA LYS A 144 17.09 10.74 -9.69
C LYS A 144 16.56 9.48 -9.05
N PHE A 145 15.54 9.59 -8.18
CA PHE A 145 14.96 8.43 -7.54
C PHE A 145 13.47 8.60 -7.21
N SER A 146 12.79 7.46 -7.09
CA SER A 146 11.42 7.37 -6.63
C SER A 146 11.28 6.17 -5.70
N THR A 147 10.46 6.32 -4.64
CA THR A 147 10.01 5.21 -3.80
C THR A 147 8.49 5.22 -3.78
N ARG A 148 7.86 4.16 -4.29
CA ARG A 148 6.41 4.02 -4.40
C ARG A 148 5.93 2.77 -3.69
N TYR A 149 4.73 2.83 -3.14
CA TYR A 149 4.10 1.71 -2.44
C TYR A 149 2.83 1.27 -3.14
N TYR A 150 2.60 -0.02 -3.14
CA TYR A 150 1.43 -0.65 -3.73
C TYR A 150 0.79 -1.60 -2.73
N LEU A 151 -0.53 -1.49 -2.60
CA LEU A 151 -1.34 -2.51 -1.95
C LEU A 151 -1.70 -3.55 -3.02
N SER A 152 -1.32 -4.80 -2.81
CA SER A 152 -1.49 -5.90 -3.76
C SER A 152 -2.40 -6.96 -3.17
N LEU A 153 -3.54 -7.18 -3.82
CA LEU A 153 -4.44 -8.29 -3.53
C LEU A 153 -4.13 -9.43 -4.49
N VAL A 154 -3.89 -10.62 -3.96
CA VAL A 154 -3.60 -11.83 -4.72
C VAL A 154 -4.58 -12.93 -4.33
N LEU A 155 -5.19 -13.54 -5.33
CA LEU A 155 -6.04 -14.71 -5.16
C LEU A 155 -5.35 -15.90 -5.81
N VAL A 156 -5.43 -17.03 -5.15
CA VAL A 156 -4.90 -18.30 -5.66
C VAL A 156 -6.05 -19.31 -5.74
N ASP A 157 -6.24 -19.91 -6.91
CA ASP A 157 -7.24 -20.95 -7.10
C ASP A 157 -6.70 -22.34 -6.74
N ASN A 158 -7.57 -23.36 -6.80
CA ASN A 158 -7.18 -24.74 -6.50
C ASN A 158 -6.20 -25.31 -7.53
N ASP A 159 -6.15 -24.75 -8.74
CA ASP A 159 -5.20 -25.14 -9.80
C ASP A 159 -3.84 -24.46 -9.64
N GLY A 160 -3.68 -23.60 -8.62
CA GLY A 160 -2.46 -22.84 -8.34
C GLY A 160 -2.28 -21.60 -9.22
N ARG A 161 -3.30 -21.21 -9.98
CA ARG A 161 -3.25 -19.97 -10.77
C ARG A 161 -3.39 -18.78 -9.83
N ARG A 162 -2.66 -17.70 -10.16
CA ARG A 162 -2.62 -16.47 -9.37
C ARG A 162 -3.28 -15.33 -10.13
N TYR A 163 -4.24 -14.69 -9.49
CA TYR A 163 -4.89 -13.49 -9.98
C TYR A 163 -4.55 -12.34 -9.05
N PHE A 164 -4.06 -11.23 -9.56
CA PHE A 164 -3.62 -10.13 -8.71
C PHE A 164 -4.08 -8.77 -9.23
N LYS A 165 -4.30 -7.88 -8.30
CA LYS A 165 -4.56 -6.47 -8.57
C LYS A 165 -3.72 -5.62 -7.61
N GLN A 166 -3.13 -4.56 -8.16
CA GLN A 166 -2.32 -3.62 -7.38
C GLN A 166 -2.91 -2.22 -7.47
N SER A 167 -2.90 -1.51 -6.35
CA SER A 167 -3.28 -0.10 -6.26
C SER A 167 -2.18 0.67 -5.56
N GLU A 168 -1.77 1.79 -6.15
CA GLU A 168 -0.76 2.68 -5.54
C GLU A 168 -1.34 3.33 -4.29
N ILE A 169 -0.58 3.29 -3.19
CA ILE A 169 -0.87 4.02 -1.95
C ILE A 169 0.22 5.04 -1.70
N THR A 170 -0.15 6.19 -1.15
CA THR A 170 0.82 7.23 -0.81
C THR A 170 1.03 7.26 0.69
N LEU A 171 2.27 7.06 1.13
CA LEU A 171 2.68 7.15 2.52
C LEU A 171 3.31 8.50 2.79
N VAL A 172 2.96 9.12 3.94
CA VAL A 172 3.48 10.43 4.34
C VAL A 172 3.99 10.40 5.78
N CYS A 173 5.02 11.19 6.04
CA CYS A 173 5.46 11.51 7.40
C CYS A 173 4.99 12.92 7.74
N ILE A 174 4.36 13.12 8.89
CA ILE A 174 3.97 14.46 9.38
C ILE A 174 5.10 14.94 10.32
N PRO A 175 5.73 16.08 10.06
CA PRO A 175 6.73 16.64 10.97
C PRO A 175 6.13 16.92 12.34
N GLY A 176 6.86 16.56 13.42
CA GLY A 176 6.45 16.77 14.80
C GLY A 176 5.96 15.52 15.55
N LEU A 177 5.71 14.41 14.87
CA LEU A 177 5.57 13.10 15.50
C LEU A 177 6.94 12.41 15.41
N HIS A 178 7.62 12.26 16.52
CA HIS A 178 8.96 11.69 16.65
C HIS A 178 9.14 10.42 15.81
N TRP A 179 10.00 10.49 14.82
CA TRP A 179 10.52 9.33 14.12
C TRP A 179 11.74 8.85 14.90
N THR A 180 11.55 7.96 15.86
CA THR A 180 12.65 7.23 16.49
C THR A 180 12.91 5.98 15.67
N LYS A 181 14.04 5.98 14.94
CA LYS A 181 14.60 4.76 14.38
C LYS A 181 14.81 3.80 15.55
N ARG A 182 14.20 2.63 15.54
CA ARG A 182 14.61 1.57 16.46
C ARG A 182 15.97 1.07 15.97
N ASN A 183 16.98 1.25 16.82
CA ASN A 183 18.27 0.61 16.65
C ASN A 183 18.12 -0.89 16.77
#